data_c7ea6b336256a9aa63ab8b13e20ff979
#
_entry.id   c7ea6b336256a9aa63ab8b13e20ff979
#
_cell.length_a   1.000
_cell.length_b   1.000
_cell.length_c   1.000
_cell.angle_alpha   90.00
_cell.angle_beta   90.00
_cell.angle_gamma   90.00
#
_symmetry.space_group_name_H-M   'P 1'
#
loop_
_entity.id
_entity.type
_entity.pdbx_description
1 polymer ?
#
loop_
_entity_poly.entity_id
_entity_poly.type
_entity_poly.pdbx_seq_one_letter_code
_entity_poly.pdbx_strand_id
1 'polypeptide(L)'
;MAKVRTHYDNLKVTRDAPVSVIRAAYKALCQTFHPDKFQGSSEEAERVIKLVNTSYAVLIDPAKREAHNAWIREQEARAKHQSGKAQFNETDKAAEQQPDQRQDTEHTQQPPPSSMNSEAMFQRAYDLNERGRHQEAFSLYQQLADQGHAKAQFNLGVMYDQGQYVKQDYAQAVSWYLKAAEQGNANAQYNLAHKYKVGQGVIQDDTKAAYWYRRAAEEANAK
;
A
#
# COMPACT_ATOMS: atom_id res chain seq x y z
N MET A 1 17.33 -8.88 1.11
CA MET A 1 15.97 -8.44 0.72
C MET A 1 14.99 -8.92 1.77
N ALA A 2 14.16 -8.02 2.31
CA ALA A 2 13.11 -8.41 3.26
C ALA A 2 12.06 -9.25 2.51
N LYS A 3 11.82 -10.48 2.98
CA LYS A 3 10.79 -11.36 2.41
C LYS A 3 9.42 -10.73 2.67
N VAL A 4 8.64 -10.50 1.62
CA VAL A 4 7.26 -9.97 1.76
C VAL A 4 6.42 -11.01 2.50
N ARG A 5 5.85 -10.61 3.64
CA ARG A 5 4.99 -11.48 4.44
C ARG A 5 3.60 -11.58 3.79
N THR A 6 3.17 -12.79 3.52
CA THR A 6 1.92 -13.10 2.83
C THR A 6 0.84 -13.63 3.78
N HIS A 7 -0.41 -13.73 3.32
CA HIS A 7 -1.47 -14.39 4.08
C HIS A 7 -1.18 -15.88 4.33
N TYR A 8 -0.43 -16.53 3.44
CA TYR A 8 0.02 -17.92 3.64
C TYR A 8 1.03 -18.03 4.80
N ASP A 9 1.97 -17.08 4.90
CA ASP A 9 2.93 -17.03 6.01
C ASP A 9 2.24 -16.81 7.35
N ASN A 10 1.15 -16.00 7.38
CA ASN A 10 0.37 -15.73 8.58
C ASN A 10 -0.37 -16.96 9.10
N LEU A 11 -0.85 -17.82 8.20
CA LEU A 11 -1.49 -19.10 8.55
C LEU A 11 -0.49 -20.27 8.59
N LYS A 12 0.79 -20.03 8.30
CA LYS A 12 1.84 -21.08 8.25
C LYS A 12 1.49 -22.21 7.30
N VAL A 13 0.94 -21.89 6.14
CA VAL A 13 0.58 -22.85 5.07
C VAL A 13 1.29 -22.49 3.77
N THR A 14 1.39 -23.46 2.86
CA THR A 14 1.95 -23.26 1.52
C THR A 14 0.91 -22.65 0.56
N ARG A 15 1.36 -22.06 -0.56
CA ARG A 15 0.47 -21.42 -1.54
C ARG A 15 -0.52 -22.39 -2.21
N ASP A 16 -0.11 -23.63 -2.36
CA ASP A 16 -0.87 -24.73 -2.97
C ASP A 16 -1.76 -25.46 -1.96
N ALA A 17 -1.69 -25.06 -0.66
CA ALA A 17 -2.45 -25.71 0.39
C ALA A 17 -3.95 -25.81 0.04
N PRO A 18 -4.55 -27.00 0.13
CA PRO A 18 -5.98 -27.16 -0.09
C PRO A 18 -6.79 -26.47 1.01
N VAL A 19 -8.04 -26.13 0.71
CA VAL A 19 -8.95 -25.42 1.62
C VAL A 19 -9.08 -26.13 2.98
N SER A 20 -9.04 -27.44 3.00
CA SER A 20 -9.08 -28.24 4.24
C SER A 20 -7.89 -27.96 5.16
N VAL A 21 -6.67 -27.83 4.60
CA VAL A 21 -5.46 -27.49 5.34
C VAL A 21 -5.50 -26.04 5.84
N ILE A 22 -5.99 -25.10 5.03
CA ILE A 22 -6.18 -23.70 5.45
C ILE A 22 -7.15 -23.62 6.62
N ARG A 23 -8.26 -24.36 6.60
CA ARG A 23 -9.23 -24.42 7.71
C ARG A 23 -8.63 -25.03 8.97
N ALA A 24 -7.86 -26.11 8.84
CA ALA A 24 -7.20 -26.76 9.97
C ALA A 24 -6.17 -25.84 10.63
N ALA A 25 -5.32 -25.18 9.83
CA ALA A 25 -4.34 -24.22 10.30
C ALA A 25 -5.00 -23.03 11.00
N TYR A 26 -6.04 -22.46 10.44
CA TYR A 26 -6.83 -21.40 11.07
C TYR A 26 -7.37 -21.83 12.45
N LYS A 27 -8.03 -22.99 12.52
CA LYS A 27 -8.57 -23.51 13.78
C LYS A 27 -7.47 -23.71 14.83
N ALA A 28 -6.33 -24.28 14.45
CA ALA A 28 -5.21 -24.51 15.37
C ALA A 28 -4.65 -23.17 15.90
N LEU A 29 -4.48 -22.16 15.05
CA LEU A 29 -3.98 -20.85 15.46
C LEU A 29 -4.99 -20.12 16.38
N CYS A 30 -6.29 -20.18 16.09
CA CYS A 30 -7.31 -19.63 16.99
C CYS A 30 -7.32 -20.31 18.36
N GLN A 31 -7.08 -21.62 18.43
CA GLN A 31 -6.97 -22.35 19.71
C GLN A 31 -5.70 -21.98 20.48
N THR A 32 -4.58 -21.80 19.78
CA THR A 32 -3.29 -21.45 20.39
C THR A 32 -3.28 -20.03 20.96
N PHE A 33 -3.89 -19.08 20.24
CA PHE A 33 -3.93 -17.68 20.63
C PHE A 33 -5.26 -17.26 21.26
N HIS A 34 -6.05 -18.21 21.74
CA HIS A 34 -7.27 -17.90 22.48
C HIS A 34 -6.93 -17.12 23.76
N PRO A 35 -7.62 -16.02 24.09
CA PRO A 35 -7.30 -15.20 25.27
C PRO A 35 -7.15 -15.99 26.57
N ASP A 36 -7.98 -17.02 26.78
CA ASP A 36 -7.95 -17.85 27.99
C ASP A 36 -6.79 -18.86 28.05
N LYS A 37 -6.09 -19.09 26.95
CA LYS A 37 -5.05 -20.15 26.84
C LYS A 37 -3.67 -19.59 26.49
N PHE A 38 -3.62 -18.39 25.97
CA PHE A 38 -2.36 -17.78 25.55
C PHE A 38 -1.56 -17.28 26.74
N GLN A 39 -0.30 -17.71 26.85
CA GLN A 39 0.57 -17.35 27.97
C GLN A 39 1.26 -15.99 27.81
N GLY A 40 1.02 -15.25 26.73
CA GLY A 40 1.53 -13.91 26.47
C GLY A 40 0.54 -12.82 26.89
N SER A 41 0.77 -11.59 26.42
CA SER A 41 -0.16 -10.49 26.69
C SER A 41 -1.46 -10.63 25.90
N SER A 42 -2.58 -10.18 26.47
CA SER A 42 -3.89 -10.16 25.79
C SER A 42 -3.83 -9.37 24.49
N GLU A 43 -3.09 -8.25 24.48
CA GLU A 43 -2.89 -7.43 23.27
C GLU A 43 -2.17 -8.18 22.15
N GLU A 44 -1.20 -9.02 22.49
CA GLU A 44 -0.46 -9.84 21.52
C GLU A 44 -1.38 -10.91 20.94
N ALA A 45 -2.17 -11.60 21.78
CA ALA A 45 -3.16 -12.57 21.33
C ALA A 45 -4.17 -11.95 20.37
N GLU A 46 -4.72 -10.79 20.72
CA GLU A 46 -5.67 -10.05 19.87
C GLU A 46 -5.08 -9.66 18.52
N ARG A 47 -3.83 -9.15 18.50
CA ARG A 47 -3.12 -8.80 17.24
C ARG A 47 -2.95 -10.02 16.34
N VAL A 48 -2.53 -11.15 16.93
CA VAL A 48 -2.33 -12.39 16.16
C VAL A 48 -3.66 -12.93 15.66
N ILE A 49 -4.70 -12.99 16.48
CA ILE A 49 -6.04 -13.45 16.09
C ILE A 49 -6.60 -12.59 14.95
N LYS A 50 -6.46 -11.26 15.04
CA LYS A 50 -6.88 -10.34 13.99
C LYS A 50 -6.18 -10.62 12.65
N LEU A 51 -4.85 -10.84 12.69
CA LEU A 51 -4.05 -11.17 11.51
C LEU A 51 -4.46 -12.52 10.91
N VAL A 52 -4.68 -13.52 11.76
CA VAL A 52 -5.12 -14.87 11.39
C VAL A 52 -6.51 -14.84 10.74
N ASN A 53 -7.46 -14.09 11.33
CA ASN A 53 -8.81 -13.92 10.78
C ASN A 53 -8.80 -13.25 9.41
N THR A 54 -8.04 -12.17 9.25
CA THR A 54 -7.89 -11.46 7.98
C THR A 54 -7.31 -12.37 6.92
N SER A 55 -6.26 -13.12 7.26
CA SER A 55 -5.60 -14.03 6.33
C SER A 55 -6.49 -15.21 5.92
N TYR A 56 -7.25 -15.76 6.87
CA TYR A 56 -8.23 -16.80 6.60
C TYR A 56 -9.32 -16.32 5.66
N ALA A 57 -9.91 -15.13 5.89
CA ALA A 57 -10.95 -14.57 5.05
C ALA A 57 -10.52 -14.36 3.58
N VAL A 58 -9.24 -14.07 3.36
CA VAL A 58 -8.67 -13.98 2.00
C VAL A 58 -8.46 -15.35 1.39
N LEU A 59 -7.87 -16.30 2.14
CA LEU A 59 -7.44 -17.58 1.57
C LEU A 59 -8.59 -18.61 1.41
N ILE A 60 -9.70 -18.45 2.15
CA ILE A 60 -10.86 -19.33 2.03
C ILE A 60 -11.75 -18.96 0.83
N ASP A 61 -11.73 -17.72 0.40
CA ASP A 61 -12.47 -17.22 -0.74
C ASP A 61 -11.65 -17.41 -2.02
N PRO A 62 -12.12 -18.18 -3.02
CA PRO A 62 -11.33 -18.45 -4.22
C PRO A 62 -10.93 -17.21 -5.01
N ALA A 63 -11.82 -16.22 -5.12
CA ALA A 63 -11.56 -15.00 -5.88
C ALA A 63 -10.52 -14.11 -5.17
N LYS A 64 -10.65 -13.94 -3.85
CA LYS A 64 -9.68 -13.18 -3.05
C LYS A 64 -8.32 -13.88 -2.98
N ARG A 65 -8.32 -15.20 -2.89
CA ARG A 65 -7.11 -16.01 -2.92
C ARG A 65 -6.36 -15.86 -4.24
N GLU A 66 -7.07 -15.89 -5.37
CA GLU A 66 -6.46 -15.69 -6.69
C GLU A 66 -5.93 -14.28 -6.85
N ALA A 67 -6.66 -13.25 -6.42
CA ALA A 67 -6.18 -11.88 -6.41
C ALA A 67 -4.90 -11.72 -5.55
N HIS A 68 -4.86 -12.37 -4.38
CA HIS A 68 -3.68 -12.38 -3.54
C HIS A 68 -2.50 -13.12 -4.19
N ASN A 69 -2.74 -14.23 -4.87
CA ASN A 69 -1.72 -14.95 -5.63
C ASN A 69 -1.17 -14.12 -6.79
N ALA A 70 -2.03 -13.39 -7.49
CA ALA A 70 -1.63 -12.47 -8.56
C ALA A 70 -0.72 -11.35 -8.01
N TRP A 71 -1.11 -10.76 -6.87
CA TRP A 71 -0.30 -9.75 -6.19
C TRP A 71 1.09 -10.30 -5.78
N ILE A 72 1.16 -11.53 -5.23
CA ILE A 72 2.45 -12.15 -4.88
C ILE A 72 3.32 -12.31 -6.12
N ARG A 73 2.77 -12.84 -7.23
CA ARG A 73 3.50 -12.99 -8.49
C ARG A 73 4.07 -11.66 -8.99
N GLU A 74 3.30 -10.60 -8.86
CA GLU A 74 3.74 -9.24 -9.24
C GLU A 74 4.89 -8.75 -8.34
N GLN A 75 4.81 -8.94 -7.02
CA GLN A 75 5.89 -8.56 -6.10
C GLN A 75 7.18 -9.34 -6.40
N GLU A 76 7.08 -10.63 -6.69
CA GLU A 76 8.22 -11.48 -7.07
C GLU A 76 8.84 -11.04 -8.40
N ALA A 77 8.02 -10.67 -9.38
CA ALA A 77 8.49 -10.14 -10.66
C ALA A 77 9.22 -8.80 -10.50
N ARG A 78 8.66 -7.89 -9.68
CA ARG A 78 9.30 -6.60 -9.36
C ARG A 78 10.64 -6.79 -8.64
N ALA A 79 10.71 -7.72 -7.68
CA ALA A 79 11.95 -8.02 -6.96
C ALA A 79 13.04 -8.59 -7.90
N LYS A 80 12.67 -9.45 -8.85
CA LYS A 80 13.60 -9.97 -9.87
C LYS A 80 14.10 -8.86 -10.81
N HIS A 81 13.25 -7.94 -11.20
CA HIS A 81 13.64 -6.82 -12.07
C HIS A 81 14.60 -5.85 -11.39
N GLN A 82 14.41 -5.60 -10.09
CA GLN A 82 15.33 -4.78 -9.30
C GLN A 82 16.69 -5.45 -9.08
N SER A 83 16.72 -6.77 -8.91
CA SER A 83 17.97 -7.54 -8.80
C SER A 83 18.75 -7.58 -10.11
N GLY A 84 18.07 -7.66 -11.26
CA GLY A 84 18.70 -7.61 -12.59
C GLY A 84 19.31 -6.24 -12.91
N LYS A 85 18.68 -5.13 -12.48
CA LYS A 85 19.24 -3.77 -12.65
C LYS A 85 20.46 -3.52 -11.78
N ALA A 86 20.55 -4.11 -10.59
CA ALA A 86 21.72 -3.97 -9.72
C ALA A 86 22.95 -4.69 -10.29
N GLN A 87 22.75 -5.80 -10.98
CA GLN A 87 23.86 -6.55 -11.63
C GLN A 87 24.36 -5.90 -12.94
N PHE A 88 23.47 -5.15 -13.65
CA PHE A 88 23.86 -4.45 -14.89
C PHE A 88 24.69 -3.18 -14.65
N ASN A 89 24.57 -2.57 -13.47
CA ASN A 89 25.30 -1.34 -13.13
C ASN A 89 26.75 -1.57 -12.65
N GLU A 90 27.17 -2.79 -12.40
CA GLU A 90 28.57 -3.10 -12.02
C GLU A 90 29.48 -3.42 -13.21
N THR A 91 28.93 -3.75 -14.39
CA THR A 91 29.73 -4.09 -15.58
C THR A 91 29.98 -2.93 -16.54
N ASP A 92 29.25 -1.79 -16.41
CA ASP A 92 29.36 -0.66 -17.34
C ASP A 92 30.27 0.49 -16.87
N LYS A 93 31.01 0.33 -15.79
CA LYS A 93 31.96 1.36 -15.33
C LYS A 93 33.35 1.33 -16.01
N ALA A 94 33.55 0.49 -17.02
CA ALA A 94 34.87 0.26 -17.63
C ALA A 94 35.00 0.69 -19.10
N ALA A 95 34.03 1.36 -19.70
CA ALA A 95 34.19 1.92 -21.05
C ALA A 95 33.39 3.21 -21.22
N GLU A 96 34.08 4.29 -21.33
CA GLU A 96 33.94 5.39 -22.29
C GLU A 96 34.35 6.74 -21.75
N GLN A 97 35.57 7.07 -22.12
CA GLN A 97 35.99 8.45 -22.37
C GLN A 97 35.95 8.64 -23.88
N GLN A 98 35.13 9.55 -24.40
CA GLN A 98 35.50 10.57 -25.40
C GLN A 98 34.28 11.40 -25.83
N PRO A 99 34.50 12.72 -26.14
CA PRO A 99 33.41 13.67 -26.41
C PRO A 99 33.12 13.77 -27.90
N ASP A 100 31.86 13.92 -28.29
CA ASP A 100 31.54 14.55 -29.56
C ASP A 100 30.41 15.57 -29.41
N GLN A 101 30.70 16.74 -30.00
CA GLN A 101 29.85 17.91 -30.08
C GLN A 101 28.83 17.69 -31.21
N ARG A 102 27.57 18.05 -30.97
CA ARG A 102 26.69 18.70 -31.98
C ARG A 102 25.31 19.08 -31.45
N GLN A 103 25.08 20.38 -31.43
CA GLN A 103 23.95 21.18 -31.90
C GLN A 103 22.53 20.93 -31.35
N ASP A 104 22.13 21.94 -30.61
CA ASP A 104 20.83 22.61 -30.44
C ASP A 104 19.59 22.05 -31.15
N THR A 105 18.69 21.53 -30.35
CA THR A 105 17.26 21.76 -30.48
C THR A 105 16.67 21.98 -29.09
N GLU A 106 16.10 23.16 -28.89
CA GLU A 106 15.31 23.50 -27.71
C GLU A 106 14.16 22.52 -27.51
N HIS A 107 14.41 21.52 -26.69
CA HIS A 107 13.34 20.74 -26.07
C HIS A 107 13.45 21.05 -24.58
N THR A 108 12.44 21.66 -24.04
CA THR A 108 12.28 21.99 -22.61
C THR A 108 12.61 20.75 -21.79
N GLN A 109 13.89 20.61 -21.40
CA GLN A 109 14.36 19.52 -20.55
C GLN A 109 13.84 19.77 -19.13
N GLN A 110 12.74 19.12 -18.78
CA GLN A 110 12.41 18.93 -17.40
C GLN A 110 13.48 18.02 -16.76
N PRO A 111 14.04 18.38 -15.61
CA PRO A 111 15.05 17.55 -14.95
C PRO A 111 14.50 16.16 -14.62
N PRO A 112 15.36 15.12 -14.65
CA PRO A 112 14.93 13.76 -14.35
C PRO A 112 14.35 13.67 -12.93
N PRO A 113 13.35 12.80 -12.69
CA PRO A 113 12.59 12.74 -11.44
C PRO A 113 13.42 12.44 -10.18
N SER A 114 14.66 12.01 -10.31
CA SER A 114 15.58 11.72 -9.18
C SER A 114 16.21 12.96 -8.54
N SER A 115 16.09 14.15 -9.14
CA SER A 115 16.65 15.40 -8.61
C SER A 115 15.58 16.35 -8.05
N MET A 116 14.29 16.01 -8.14
CA MET A 116 13.20 16.84 -7.62
C MET A 116 13.00 16.60 -6.13
N ASN A 117 12.89 17.69 -5.36
CA ASN A 117 12.39 17.64 -3.99
C ASN A 117 10.98 16.97 -3.99
N SER A 118 10.68 16.18 -2.97
CA SER A 118 9.41 15.45 -2.82
C SER A 118 8.17 16.35 -2.94
N GLU A 119 8.25 17.60 -2.47
CA GLU A 119 7.15 18.56 -2.60
C GLU A 119 6.96 19.02 -4.06
N ALA A 120 8.03 19.29 -4.80
CA ALA A 120 7.94 19.64 -6.23
C ALA A 120 7.41 18.47 -7.08
N MET A 121 7.80 17.26 -6.73
CA MET A 121 7.27 16.04 -7.37
C MET A 121 5.80 15.83 -7.03
N PHE A 122 5.37 16.12 -5.80
CA PHE A 122 3.97 16.09 -5.40
C PHE A 122 3.14 17.13 -6.17
N GLN A 123 3.63 18.37 -6.26
CA GLN A 123 2.94 19.42 -7.01
C GLN A 123 2.77 19.05 -8.48
N ARG A 124 3.81 18.46 -9.10
CA ARG A 124 3.71 17.95 -10.48
C ARG A 124 2.65 16.85 -10.61
N ALA A 125 2.59 15.93 -9.66
CA ALA A 125 1.58 14.87 -9.65
C ALA A 125 0.16 15.45 -9.53
N TYR A 126 0.01 16.47 -8.69
CA TYR A 126 -1.26 17.18 -8.51
C TYR A 126 -1.70 17.88 -9.81
N ASP A 127 -0.81 18.64 -10.44
CA ASP A 127 -1.08 19.33 -11.70
C ASP A 127 -1.42 18.36 -12.86
N LEU A 128 -0.77 17.21 -12.90
CA LEU A 128 -1.08 16.16 -13.87
C LEU A 128 -2.48 15.58 -13.64
N ASN A 129 -2.84 15.36 -12.38
CA ASN A 129 -4.18 14.87 -12.02
C ASN A 129 -5.28 15.85 -12.42
N GLU A 130 -5.09 17.14 -12.12
CA GLU A 130 -6.03 18.21 -12.51
C GLU A 130 -6.20 18.33 -14.04
N ARG A 131 -5.16 18.02 -14.81
CA ARG A 131 -5.19 17.99 -16.28
C ARG A 131 -5.74 16.68 -16.87
N GLY A 132 -6.23 15.76 -16.04
CA GLY A 132 -6.75 14.46 -16.48
C GLY A 132 -5.68 13.44 -16.89
N ARG A 133 -4.39 13.74 -16.67
CA ARG A 133 -3.26 12.82 -16.93
C ARG A 133 -3.09 11.85 -15.75
N HIS A 134 -4.18 11.13 -15.43
CA HIS A 134 -4.29 10.31 -14.22
C HIS A 134 -3.24 9.20 -14.13
N GLN A 135 -2.82 8.62 -15.26
CA GLN A 135 -1.77 7.58 -15.29
C GLN A 135 -0.43 8.09 -14.76
N GLU A 136 -0.03 9.26 -15.21
CA GLU A 136 1.24 9.86 -14.82
C GLU A 136 1.18 10.37 -13.38
N ALA A 137 0.05 10.98 -13.01
CA ALA A 137 -0.20 11.39 -11.63
C ALA A 137 -0.14 10.20 -10.67
N PHE A 138 -0.79 9.08 -11.01
CA PHE A 138 -0.76 7.85 -10.23
C PHE A 138 0.66 7.35 -10.01
N SER A 139 1.48 7.31 -11.08
CA SER A 139 2.87 6.84 -10.99
C SER A 139 3.71 7.70 -10.03
N LEU A 140 3.54 9.03 -10.08
CA LEU A 140 4.25 9.94 -9.18
C LEU A 140 3.73 9.85 -7.73
N TYR A 141 2.40 9.78 -7.55
CA TYR A 141 1.82 9.56 -6.22
C TYR A 141 2.26 8.24 -5.61
N GLN A 142 2.35 7.16 -6.42
CA GLN A 142 2.83 5.87 -5.93
C GLN A 142 4.28 5.96 -5.43
N GLN A 143 5.18 6.58 -6.21
CA GLN A 143 6.58 6.77 -5.80
C GLN A 143 6.70 7.56 -4.49
N LEU A 144 5.95 8.65 -4.36
CA LEU A 144 5.93 9.49 -3.17
C LEU A 144 5.30 8.79 -1.96
N ALA A 145 4.21 8.05 -2.17
CA ALA A 145 3.51 7.32 -1.12
C ALA A 145 4.36 6.18 -0.56
N ASP A 146 5.14 5.49 -1.41
CA ASP A 146 6.09 4.46 -1.00
C ASP A 146 7.26 5.04 -0.18
N GLN A 147 7.59 6.33 -0.39
CA GLN A 147 8.54 7.11 0.42
C GLN A 147 7.91 7.68 1.71
N GLY A 148 6.63 7.44 1.95
CA GLY A 148 5.95 7.88 3.15
C GLY A 148 5.28 9.26 3.06
N HIS A 149 5.20 9.90 1.88
CA HIS A 149 4.62 11.23 1.72
C HIS A 149 3.10 11.22 1.97
N ALA A 150 2.64 11.81 3.08
CA ALA A 150 1.27 11.71 3.56
C ALA A 150 0.21 12.24 2.57
N LYS A 151 0.46 13.37 1.90
CA LYS A 151 -0.46 13.93 0.90
C LYS A 151 -0.59 13.01 -0.33
N ALA A 152 0.51 12.37 -0.76
CA ALA A 152 0.49 11.42 -1.88
C ALA A 152 -0.25 10.12 -1.52
N GLN A 153 -0.08 9.63 -0.30
CA GLN A 153 -0.85 8.50 0.23
C GLN A 153 -2.35 8.80 0.24
N PHE A 154 -2.73 10.00 0.69
CA PHE A 154 -4.12 10.44 0.63
C PHE A 154 -4.67 10.43 -0.81
N ASN A 155 -3.94 11.04 -1.77
CA ASN A 155 -4.38 11.11 -3.15
C ASN A 155 -4.46 9.72 -3.82
N LEU A 156 -3.55 8.81 -3.52
CA LEU A 156 -3.70 7.41 -3.93
C LEU A 156 -4.96 6.76 -3.35
N GLY A 157 -5.25 7.01 -2.08
CA GLY A 157 -6.49 6.57 -1.46
C GLY A 157 -7.71 7.07 -2.22
N VAL A 158 -7.72 8.34 -2.63
CA VAL A 158 -8.80 8.92 -3.44
C VAL A 158 -8.91 8.26 -4.82
N MET A 159 -7.79 8.02 -5.50
CA MET A 159 -7.78 7.37 -6.81
C MET A 159 -8.35 5.94 -6.76
N TYR A 160 -8.01 5.15 -5.74
CA TYR A 160 -8.60 3.83 -5.53
C TYR A 160 -10.08 3.91 -5.10
N ASP A 161 -10.44 4.91 -4.29
CA ASP A 161 -11.81 5.10 -3.82
C ASP A 161 -12.78 5.47 -4.95
N GLN A 162 -12.32 6.27 -5.90
CA GLN A 162 -13.11 6.75 -7.05
C GLN A 162 -12.95 5.88 -8.30
N GLY A 163 -11.97 5.00 -8.33
CA GLY A 163 -11.62 4.25 -9.54
C GLY A 163 -10.99 5.10 -10.63
N GLN A 164 -10.27 6.18 -10.27
CA GLN A 164 -9.58 7.03 -11.23
C GLN A 164 -8.31 6.37 -11.74
N TYR A 165 -8.23 6.08 -13.04
CA TYR A 165 -7.15 5.35 -13.70
C TYR A 165 -7.00 3.88 -13.26
N VAL A 166 -7.30 3.56 -12.03
CA VAL A 166 -7.28 2.20 -11.47
C VAL A 166 -8.69 1.72 -11.22
N LYS A 167 -8.88 0.39 -11.20
CA LYS A 167 -10.15 -0.17 -10.78
C LYS A 167 -10.47 0.26 -9.35
N GLN A 168 -11.70 0.68 -9.10
CA GLN A 168 -12.18 1.03 -7.77
C GLN A 168 -11.93 -0.11 -6.79
N ASP A 169 -11.27 0.20 -5.68
CA ASP A 169 -10.96 -0.74 -4.61
C ASP A 169 -10.96 -0.02 -3.25
N TYR A 170 -12.08 -0.14 -2.53
CA TYR A 170 -12.24 0.48 -1.22
C TYR A 170 -11.26 -0.06 -0.17
N ALA A 171 -10.82 -1.32 -0.27
CA ALA A 171 -9.84 -1.88 0.67
C ALA A 171 -8.45 -1.26 0.48
N GLN A 172 -8.04 -1.06 -0.78
CA GLN A 172 -6.83 -0.32 -1.11
C GLN A 172 -6.94 1.15 -0.66
N ALA A 173 -8.07 1.80 -0.93
CA ALA A 173 -8.32 3.18 -0.50
C ALA A 173 -8.15 3.33 1.02
N VAL A 174 -8.78 2.44 1.80
CA VAL A 174 -8.67 2.42 3.26
C VAL A 174 -7.23 2.21 3.72
N SER A 175 -6.47 1.32 3.08
CA SER A 175 -5.07 1.09 3.41
C SER A 175 -4.23 2.36 3.24
N TRP A 176 -4.43 3.09 2.15
CA TRP A 176 -3.72 4.34 1.89
C TRP A 176 -4.21 5.49 2.79
N TYR A 177 -5.52 5.60 3.02
CA TYR A 177 -6.06 6.58 3.98
C TYR A 177 -5.52 6.35 5.39
N LEU A 178 -5.40 5.09 5.84
CA LEU A 178 -4.86 4.78 7.16
C LEU A 178 -3.42 5.28 7.30
N LYS A 179 -2.55 5.00 6.33
CA LYS A 179 -1.16 5.47 6.34
C LYS A 179 -1.05 7.01 6.40
N ALA A 180 -1.87 7.70 5.63
CA ALA A 180 -1.90 9.17 5.64
C ALA A 180 -2.50 9.73 6.94
N ALA A 181 -3.56 9.08 7.47
CA ALA A 181 -4.25 9.48 8.70
C ALA A 181 -3.36 9.35 9.93
N GLU A 182 -2.54 8.30 10.01
CA GLU A 182 -1.56 8.08 11.08
C GLU A 182 -0.48 9.18 11.10
N GLN A 183 -0.20 9.81 9.96
CA GLN A 183 0.70 10.96 9.81
C GLN A 183 0.00 12.31 10.04
N GLY A 184 -1.25 12.36 10.50
CA GLY A 184 -1.97 13.59 10.78
C GLY A 184 -2.62 14.25 9.56
N ASN A 185 -2.81 13.55 8.45
CA ASN A 185 -3.57 14.10 7.33
C ASN A 185 -5.07 14.12 7.66
N ALA A 186 -5.61 15.31 7.97
CA ALA A 186 -7.00 15.49 8.39
C ALA A 186 -8.02 14.98 7.35
N ASN A 187 -7.76 15.18 6.05
CA ASN A 187 -8.65 14.70 4.98
C ASN A 187 -8.67 13.16 4.93
N ALA A 188 -7.50 12.53 5.10
CA ALA A 188 -7.41 11.07 5.17
C ALA A 188 -8.11 10.51 6.42
N GLN A 189 -7.97 11.19 7.57
CA GLN A 189 -8.67 10.81 8.81
C GLN A 189 -10.19 10.89 8.62
N TYR A 190 -10.70 11.94 7.99
CA TYR A 190 -12.12 12.10 7.68
C TYR A 190 -12.64 11.00 6.74
N ASN A 191 -11.93 10.75 5.63
CA ASN A 191 -12.32 9.72 4.67
C ASN A 191 -12.25 8.31 5.28
N LEU A 192 -11.23 8.03 6.08
CA LEU A 192 -11.11 6.78 6.82
C LEU A 192 -12.26 6.57 7.81
N ALA A 193 -12.63 7.63 8.55
CA ALA A 193 -13.78 7.61 9.45
C ALA A 193 -15.07 7.28 8.69
N HIS A 194 -15.29 7.91 7.54
CA HIS A 194 -16.44 7.62 6.70
C HIS A 194 -16.45 6.16 6.23
N LYS A 195 -15.29 5.60 5.82
CA LYS A 195 -15.19 4.18 5.42
C LYS A 195 -15.57 3.24 6.57
N TYR A 196 -15.11 3.52 7.81
CA TYR A 196 -15.55 2.77 8.98
C TYR A 196 -17.04 2.92 9.28
N LYS A 197 -17.60 4.13 9.09
CA LYS A 197 -19.03 4.40 9.33
C LYS A 197 -19.94 3.60 8.41
N VAL A 198 -19.55 3.47 7.13
CA VAL A 198 -20.39 2.79 6.12
C VAL A 198 -19.96 1.34 5.82
N GLY A 199 -18.85 0.87 6.36
CA GLY A 199 -18.33 -0.47 6.10
C GLY A 199 -17.77 -0.68 4.69
N GLN A 200 -17.30 0.39 4.03
CA GLN A 200 -16.70 0.30 2.69
C GLN A 200 -15.21 -0.02 2.74
N GLY A 201 -14.82 -1.20 2.26
CA GLY A 201 -13.42 -1.67 2.27
C GLY A 201 -12.93 -2.12 3.65
N VAL A 202 -13.73 -1.94 4.68
CA VAL A 202 -13.51 -2.38 6.07
C VAL A 202 -14.82 -2.86 6.69
N ILE A 203 -14.70 -3.63 7.78
CA ILE A 203 -15.86 -3.94 8.61
C ILE A 203 -16.35 -2.63 9.25
N GLN A 204 -17.67 -2.39 9.19
CA GLN A 204 -18.29 -1.23 9.83
C GLN A 204 -17.94 -1.19 11.32
N ASP A 205 -17.55 -0.01 11.80
CA ASP A 205 -17.12 0.19 13.20
C ASP A 205 -17.35 1.65 13.59
N ASP A 206 -18.47 1.91 14.27
CA ASP A 206 -18.85 3.25 14.68
C ASP A 206 -17.87 3.86 15.70
N THR A 207 -17.21 3.02 16.50
CA THR A 207 -16.22 3.48 17.48
C THR A 207 -14.98 4.01 16.77
N LYS A 208 -14.47 3.29 15.77
CA LYS A 208 -13.34 3.75 14.96
C LYS A 208 -13.72 4.94 14.09
N ALA A 209 -14.94 4.97 13.56
CA ALA A 209 -15.42 6.13 12.83
C ALA A 209 -15.39 7.39 13.72
N ALA A 210 -15.94 7.32 14.93
CA ALA A 210 -15.94 8.43 15.90
C ALA A 210 -14.52 8.85 16.30
N TYR A 211 -13.62 7.89 16.52
CA TYR A 211 -12.21 8.16 16.81
C TYR A 211 -11.54 8.97 15.71
N TRP A 212 -11.66 8.54 14.45
CA TRP A 212 -11.02 9.21 13.33
C TRP A 212 -11.66 10.55 12.97
N TYR A 213 -13.00 10.70 13.10
CA TYR A 213 -13.65 12.00 12.95
C TYR A 213 -13.18 13.02 13.97
N ARG A 214 -13.03 12.62 15.24
CA ARG A 214 -12.51 13.51 16.28
C ARG A 214 -11.09 13.95 15.95
N ARG A 215 -10.20 13.01 15.57
CA ARG A 215 -8.83 13.36 15.16
C ARG A 215 -8.78 14.31 13.97
N ALA A 216 -9.63 14.09 12.97
CA ALA A 216 -9.73 14.99 11.83
C ALA A 216 -10.13 16.43 12.24
N ALA A 217 -11.05 16.56 13.18
CA ALA A 217 -11.47 17.87 13.70
C ALA A 217 -10.37 18.55 14.53
N GLU A 218 -9.63 17.79 15.35
CA GLU A 218 -8.48 18.29 16.11
C GLU A 218 -7.37 18.82 15.19
N GLU A 219 -6.99 18.07 14.17
CA GLU A 219 -5.98 18.48 13.18
C GLU A 219 -6.41 19.67 12.32
N ALA A 220 -7.71 19.78 12.00
CA ALA A 220 -8.24 20.92 11.24
C ALA A 220 -8.21 22.23 12.06
N ASN A 221 -8.36 22.15 13.39
CA ASN A 221 -8.36 23.29 14.28
C ASN A 221 -6.95 23.70 14.75
N ALA A 222 -5.94 22.84 14.53
CA ALA A 222 -4.56 23.11 14.93
C ALA A 222 -3.75 23.95 13.91
N LYS A 223 -4.35 24.30 12.77
CA LYS A 223 -3.76 25.13 11.70
C LYS A 223 -4.36 26.50 11.67
#